data_0d7d5ca04bb81289567673936af05bea
#
_entry.id   0d7d5ca04bb81289567673936af05bea
#
_cell.length_a   1.000
_cell.length_b   1.000
_cell.length_c   1.000
_cell.angle_alpha   90.00
_cell.angle_beta   90.00
_cell.angle_gamma   90.00
#
_symmetry.space_group_name_H-M   'P 1'
#
loop_
_entity.id
_entity.type
_entity.pdbx_description
1 polymer ?
#
loop_
_entity_poly.entity_id
_entity_poly.type
_entity_poly.pdbx_seq_one_letter_code
_entity_poly.pdbx_strand_id
1 'polypeptide(L)'
;MTQTIGIAGTGRMGTAFARRLIETGHPVSVWNRNPARCATAVEAGATATDMPGLAACDTILLSLTDATASNAVLDHLITAGLSGRLVIDMSTLLPADADALADRATQAGADVLHCPVGGTVAPALKGQLLGLAGGSAPAFARAKPLLDQLCRRVEHVGSAGTAARMKLAINLPLVTYWQTLGESLSLLRGAGVPHDLAISLIADSSAGPTVLKNRAQVVVDTLNGTDQPGTFDIAGLMKDLKLGLALAEAEGADLPLARAAAVRLQAALDAGLGKYDGASLTRLTAQG
;
A
#
# COMPACT_ATOMS: atom_id res chain seq x y z
N MET A 1 23.96 4.89 18.00
CA MET A 1 24.20 5.63 16.73
C MET A 1 22.88 5.67 15.98
N THR A 2 22.55 6.79 15.34
CA THR A 2 21.33 6.89 14.55
C THR A 2 21.48 6.07 13.27
N GLN A 3 20.55 5.16 13.02
CA GLN A 3 20.58 4.26 11.87
C GLN A 3 20.35 5.04 10.58
N THR A 4 21.16 4.79 9.53
CA THR A 4 20.98 5.36 8.20
C THR A 4 19.92 4.58 7.43
N ILE A 5 18.96 5.29 6.82
CA ILE A 5 17.83 4.66 6.12
C ILE A 5 17.90 4.98 4.63
N GLY A 6 17.90 3.96 3.80
CA GLY A 6 17.72 4.07 2.36
C GLY A 6 16.28 3.76 1.97
N ILE A 7 15.69 4.53 1.04
CA ILE A 7 14.35 4.25 0.51
C ILE A 7 14.41 4.17 -1.01
N ALA A 8 14.12 2.99 -1.55
CA ALA A 8 13.91 2.77 -2.97
C ALA A 8 12.43 2.93 -3.33
N GLY A 9 12.15 3.91 -4.20
CA GLY A 9 10.79 4.24 -4.61
C GLY A 9 10.20 5.40 -3.81
N THR A 10 10.18 6.56 -4.47
CA THR A 10 9.61 7.81 -3.93
C THR A 10 8.23 8.10 -4.52
N GLY A 11 7.40 7.06 -4.57
CA GLY A 11 5.97 7.20 -4.79
C GLY A 11 5.27 7.82 -3.57
N ARG A 12 3.94 7.86 -3.58
CA ARG A 12 3.15 8.42 -2.46
C ARG A 12 3.56 7.87 -1.10
N MET A 13 3.69 6.54 -0.97
CA MET A 13 4.04 5.90 0.31
C MET A 13 5.51 6.08 0.66
N GLY A 14 6.44 5.83 -0.28
CA GLY A 14 7.87 5.98 0.01
C GLY A 14 8.26 7.40 0.39
N THR A 15 7.64 8.41 -0.23
CA THR A 15 7.80 9.81 0.19
C THR A 15 7.24 10.06 1.59
N ALA A 16 6.10 9.45 1.95
CA ALA A 16 5.53 9.58 3.29
C ALA A 16 6.42 8.89 4.34
N PHE A 17 7.00 7.73 4.03
CA PHE A 17 7.97 7.07 4.89
C PHE A 17 9.23 7.93 5.10
N ALA A 18 9.79 8.50 4.03
CA ALA A 18 10.94 9.39 4.11
C ALA A 18 10.67 10.57 5.06
N ARG A 19 9.56 11.27 4.85
CA ARG A 19 9.17 12.40 5.70
C ARG A 19 9.01 12.02 7.16
N ARG A 20 8.33 10.92 7.43
CA ARG A 20 8.13 10.44 8.81
C ARG A 20 9.45 10.07 9.49
N LEU A 21 10.34 9.36 8.78
CA LEU A 21 11.62 8.94 9.33
C LEU A 21 12.59 10.11 9.54
N ILE A 22 12.56 11.14 8.70
CA ILE A 22 13.28 12.39 8.92
C ILE A 22 12.77 13.11 10.17
N GLU A 23 11.42 13.21 10.31
CA GLU A 23 10.79 13.81 11.48
C GLU A 23 11.18 13.11 12.79
N THR A 24 11.39 11.79 12.75
CA THR A 24 11.85 10.99 13.90
C THR A 24 13.38 10.95 14.08
N GLY A 25 14.12 11.75 13.30
CA GLY A 25 15.54 12.03 13.49
C GLY A 25 16.49 11.08 12.75
N HIS A 26 16.04 10.35 11.74
CA HIS A 26 16.91 9.50 10.92
C HIS A 26 17.50 10.27 9.73
N PRO A 27 18.78 10.07 9.38
CA PRO A 27 19.31 10.44 8.09
C PRO A 27 18.71 9.51 7.03
N VAL A 28 18.00 10.09 6.05
CA VAL A 28 17.28 9.36 5.02
C VAL A 28 17.87 9.63 3.65
N SER A 29 18.29 8.58 2.94
CA SER A 29 18.67 8.61 1.54
C SER A 29 17.55 8.04 0.66
N VAL A 30 17.28 8.67 -0.47
CA VAL A 30 16.19 8.25 -1.36
C VAL A 30 16.69 7.98 -2.77
N TRP A 31 16.11 6.98 -3.40
CA TRP A 31 16.37 6.65 -4.79
C TRP A 31 15.05 6.36 -5.53
N ASN A 32 14.99 6.79 -6.77
CA ASN A 32 13.91 6.42 -7.69
C ASN A 32 14.49 6.25 -9.10
N ARG A 33 13.94 5.31 -9.88
CA ARG A 33 14.32 5.09 -11.29
C ARG A 33 14.20 6.38 -12.13
N ASN A 34 13.21 7.23 -11.84
CA ASN A 34 13.14 8.60 -12.35
C ASN A 34 13.60 9.56 -11.24
N PRO A 35 14.82 10.13 -11.31
CA PRO A 35 15.37 10.98 -10.25
C PRO A 35 14.52 12.20 -9.91
N ALA A 36 13.77 12.74 -10.87
CA ALA A 36 12.88 13.89 -10.63
C ALA A 36 11.78 13.57 -9.59
N ARG A 37 11.42 12.31 -9.41
CA ARG A 37 10.46 11.89 -8.37
C ARG A 37 11.02 11.94 -6.94
N CYS A 38 12.32 12.14 -6.76
CA CYS A 38 12.91 12.32 -5.44
C CYS A 38 12.69 13.74 -4.87
N ALA A 39 12.33 14.72 -5.71
CA ALA A 39 12.25 16.14 -5.34
C ALA A 39 11.46 16.38 -4.04
N THR A 40 10.23 15.86 -3.93
CA THR A 40 9.40 16.06 -2.73
C THR A 40 9.99 15.46 -1.45
N ALA A 41 10.73 14.34 -1.56
CA ALA A 41 11.44 13.78 -0.40
C ALA A 41 12.68 14.59 -0.04
N VAL A 42 13.39 15.11 -1.03
CA VAL A 42 14.55 15.99 -0.86
C VAL A 42 14.14 17.32 -0.22
N GLU A 43 13.05 17.93 -0.67
CA GLU A 43 12.47 19.12 -0.05
C GLU A 43 12.11 18.91 1.43
N ALA A 44 11.78 17.67 1.81
CA ALA A 44 11.51 17.30 3.19
C ALA A 44 12.77 16.97 4.01
N GLY A 45 13.98 17.04 3.41
CA GLY A 45 15.27 16.83 4.09
C GLY A 45 15.95 15.49 3.78
N ALA A 46 15.45 14.69 2.82
CA ALA A 46 16.15 13.49 2.37
C ALA A 46 17.32 13.85 1.45
N THR A 47 18.29 12.95 1.36
CA THR A 47 19.40 13.05 0.39
C THR A 47 19.11 12.14 -0.82
N ALA A 48 19.06 12.68 -2.02
CA ALA A 48 18.99 11.84 -3.22
C ALA A 48 20.33 11.09 -3.42
N THR A 49 20.27 9.80 -3.75
CA THR A 49 21.45 8.95 -3.88
C THR A 49 21.37 8.01 -5.10
N ASP A 50 22.47 7.39 -5.46
CA ASP A 50 22.54 6.28 -6.40
C ASP A 50 22.38 4.91 -5.72
N MET A 51 22.51 3.81 -6.47
CA MET A 51 22.37 2.46 -5.92
C MET A 51 23.50 2.08 -4.95
N PRO A 52 24.78 2.38 -5.19
CA PRO A 52 25.83 2.19 -4.20
C PRO A 52 25.57 2.93 -2.88
N GLY A 53 25.17 4.19 -2.95
CA GLY A 53 24.84 4.98 -1.76
C GLY A 53 23.60 4.45 -1.02
N LEU A 54 22.60 3.93 -1.75
CA LEU A 54 21.44 3.27 -1.16
C LEU A 54 21.84 1.97 -0.43
N ALA A 55 22.67 1.13 -1.06
CA ALA A 55 23.18 -0.12 -0.48
C ALA A 55 24.09 0.10 0.75
N ALA A 56 24.71 1.28 0.87
CA ALA A 56 25.52 1.64 2.02
C ALA A 56 24.69 1.93 3.29
N CYS A 57 23.38 2.14 3.19
CA CYS A 57 22.50 2.40 4.34
C CYS A 57 22.36 1.14 5.21
N ASP A 58 22.17 1.34 6.53
CA ASP A 58 22.00 0.24 7.49
C ASP A 58 20.69 -0.53 7.27
N THR A 59 19.63 0.19 6.91
CA THR A 59 18.32 -0.37 6.55
C THR A 59 17.83 0.21 5.23
N ILE A 60 17.31 -0.64 4.37
CA ILE A 60 16.80 -0.28 3.05
C ILE A 60 15.31 -0.64 2.98
N LEU A 61 14.45 0.37 2.80
CA LEU A 61 13.03 0.19 2.57
C LEU A 61 12.75 0.16 1.06
N LEU A 62 12.03 -0.86 0.59
CA LEU A 62 11.50 -0.91 -0.77
C LEU A 62 10.02 -0.50 -0.73
N SER A 63 9.64 0.50 -1.53
CA SER A 63 8.27 0.98 -1.68
C SER A 63 7.94 1.09 -3.16
N LEU A 64 7.74 -0.04 -3.80
CA LEU A 64 7.72 -0.21 -5.25
C LEU A 64 6.35 -0.68 -5.75
N THR A 65 6.13 -0.62 -7.06
CA THR A 65 4.81 -0.85 -7.66
C THR A 65 4.43 -2.32 -7.77
N ASP A 66 5.41 -3.19 -8.01
CA ASP A 66 5.21 -4.60 -8.34
C ASP A 66 6.50 -5.42 -8.13
N ALA A 67 6.40 -6.74 -8.31
CA ALA A 67 7.51 -7.68 -8.17
C ALA A 67 8.65 -7.43 -9.17
N THR A 68 8.33 -7.00 -10.39
CA THR A 68 9.35 -6.70 -11.41
C THR A 68 10.22 -5.53 -10.95
N ALA A 69 9.61 -4.47 -10.42
CA ALA A 69 10.33 -3.32 -9.89
C ALA A 69 11.16 -3.69 -8.64
N SER A 70 10.59 -4.49 -7.71
CA SER A 70 11.29 -4.96 -6.50
C SER A 70 12.49 -5.82 -6.85
N ASN A 71 12.36 -6.74 -7.79
CA ASN A 71 13.45 -7.59 -8.26
C ASN A 71 14.56 -6.78 -8.95
N ALA A 72 14.21 -5.85 -9.84
CA ALA A 72 15.19 -5.02 -10.52
C ALA A 72 16.02 -4.16 -9.54
N VAL A 73 15.38 -3.61 -8.52
CA VAL A 73 16.08 -2.86 -7.45
C VAL A 73 16.96 -3.80 -6.62
N LEU A 74 16.45 -4.97 -6.26
CA LEU A 74 17.22 -5.97 -5.51
C LEU A 74 18.48 -6.42 -6.27
N ASP A 75 18.41 -6.63 -7.59
CA ASP A 75 19.56 -6.98 -8.42
C ASP A 75 20.68 -5.94 -8.33
N HIS A 76 20.31 -4.67 -8.39
CA HIS A 76 21.28 -3.58 -8.25
C HIS A 76 21.86 -3.50 -6.83
N LEU A 77 21.04 -3.70 -5.80
CA LEU A 77 21.48 -3.70 -4.40
C LEU A 77 22.41 -4.88 -4.11
N ILE A 78 22.13 -6.07 -4.64
CA ILE A 78 23.00 -7.24 -4.51
C ILE A 78 24.35 -6.96 -5.15
N THR A 79 24.35 -6.39 -6.36
CA THR A 79 25.58 -6.01 -7.07
C THR A 79 26.40 -4.97 -6.31
N ALA A 80 25.74 -4.04 -5.62
CA ALA A 80 26.37 -2.99 -4.82
C ALA A 80 26.86 -3.49 -3.45
N GLY A 81 26.34 -4.62 -2.95
CA GLY A 81 26.72 -5.25 -1.69
C GLY A 81 25.67 -5.07 -0.57
N LEU A 82 24.97 -6.16 -0.24
CA LEU A 82 23.91 -6.18 0.78
C LEU A 82 24.30 -6.85 2.10
N SER A 83 25.51 -7.43 2.19
CA SER A 83 25.90 -8.20 3.37
C SER A 83 25.78 -7.38 4.67
N GLY A 84 25.08 -7.94 5.67
CA GLY A 84 24.85 -7.34 6.96
C GLY A 84 23.78 -6.21 6.97
N ARG A 85 23.17 -5.89 5.84
CA ARG A 85 22.10 -4.88 5.76
C ARG A 85 20.75 -5.47 6.15
N LEU A 86 19.81 -4.61 6.54
CA LEU A 86 18.41 -4.98 6.72
C LEU A 86 17.60 -4.45 5.52
N VAL A 87 16.95 -5.36 4.81
CA VAL A 87 16.03 -5.00 3.70
C VAL A 87 14.60 -5.21 4.18
N ILE A 88 13.77 -4.18 4.07
CA ILE A 88 12.34 -4.24 4.39
C ILE A 88 11.55 -3.91 3.14
N ASP A 89 10.92 -4.91 2.52
CA ASP A 89 10.03 -4.66 1.38
C ASP A 89 8.61 -4.40 1.87
N MET A 90 8.13 -3.19 1.59
CA MET A 90 6.79 -2.71 1.97
C MET A 90 5.82 -2.68 0.77
N SER A 91 6.21 -3.27 -0.36
CA SER A 91 5.40 -3.36 -1.58
C SER A 91 4.27 -4.38 -1.41
N THR A 92 3.20 -4.28 -2.23
CA THR A 92 2.16 -5.31 -2.28
C THR A 92 2.49 -6.29 -3.40
N LEU A 93 2.82 -7.53 -3.03
CA LEU A 93 3.31 -8.61 -3.90
C LEU A 93 2.43 -9.86 -3.78
N LEU A 94 2.60 -10.80 -4.72
CA LEU A 94 2.15 -12.18 -4.54
C LEU A 94 3.03 -12.89 -3.50
N PRO A 95 2.49 -13.88 -2.77
CA PRO A 95 3.26 -14.64 -1.77
C PRO A 95 4.55 -15.25 -2.32
N ALA A 96 4.48 -15.89 -3.49
CA ALA A 96 5.64 -16.50 -4.12
C ALA A 96 6.73 -15.47 -4.50
N ASP A 97 6.33 -14.28 -4.96
CA ASP A 97 7.26 -13.20 -5.28
C ASP A 97 7.94 -12.66 -4.01
N ALA A 98 7.17 -12.52 -2.92
CA ALA A 98 7.70 -12.05 -1.64
C ALA A 98 8.70 -13.06 -1.03
N ASP A 99 8.39 -14.36 -1.06
CA ASP A 99 9.29 -15.41 -0.58
C ASP A 99 10.55 -15.48 -1.47
N ALA A 100 10.42 -15.46 -2.80
CA ALA A 100 11.57 -15.50 -3.72
C ALA A 100 12.48 -14.27 -3.55
N LEU A 101 11.92 -13.08 -3.35
CA LEU A 101 12.71 -11.87 -3.09
C LEU A 101 13.46 -11.97 -1.76
N ALA A 102 12.80 -12.46 -0.71
CA ALA A 102 13.40 -12.66 0.60
C ALA A 102 14.55 -13.67 0.55
N ASP A 103 14.37 -14.79 -0.15
CA ASP A 103 15.41 -15.82 -0.32
C ASP A 103 16.64 -15.26 -1.03
N ARG A 104 16.46 -14.53 -2.12
CA ARG A 104 17.55 -13.93 -2.90
C ARG A 104 18.35 -12.91 -2.09
N ALA A 105 17.67 -12.03 -1.35
CA ALA A 105 18.34 -11.04 -0.51
C ALA A 105 19.06 -11.71 0.68
N THR A 106 18.47 -12.76 1.27
CA THR A 106 19.11 -13.56 2.33
C THR A 106 20.37 -14.27 1.81
N GLN A 107 20.33 -14.86 0.62
CA GLN A 107 21.51 -15.47 -0.02
C GLN A 107 22.63 -14.44 -0.29
N ALA A 108 22.27 -13.17 -0.50
CA ALA A 108 23.23 -12.07 -0.62
C ALA A 108 23.74 -11.56 0.76
N GLY A 109 23.37 -12.20 1.86
CA GLY A 109 23.83 -11.89 3.21
C GLY A 109 23.08 -10.78 3.92
N ALA A 110 21.89 -10.39 3.46
CA ALA A 110 21.03 -9.43 4.14
C ALA A 110 20.08 -10.11 5.14
N ASP A 111 19.72 -9.39 6.21
CA ASP A 111 18.48 -9.68 6.92
C ASP A 111 17.30 -9.16 6.13
N VAL A 112 16.23 -9.95 6.00
CA VAL A 112 15.09 -9.57 5.15
C VAL A 112 13.78 -9.66 5.89
N LEU A 113 12.95 -8.66 5.67
CA LEU A 113 11.56 -8.63 6.14
C LEU A 113 10.66 -8.15 4.99
N HIS A 114 9.59 -8.89 4.69
CA HIS A 114 8.49 -8.35 3.89
C HIS A 114 7.45 -7.77 4.85
N CYS A 115 7.16 -6.47 4.75
CA CYS A 115 6.27 -5.78 5.67
C CYS A 115 5.29 -4.85 4.92
N PRO A 116 4.36 -5.40 4.14
CA PRO A 116 3.30 -4.58 3.57
C PRO A 116 2.45 -3.95 4.66
N VAL A 117 1.89 -2.77 4.36
CA VAL A 117 1.18 -1.98 5.36
C VAL A 117 -0.29 -1.76 5.02
N GLY A 118 -1.13 -1.69 6.05
CA GLY A 118 -2.49 -1.18 5.98
C GLY A 118 -2.50 0.31 6.34
N GLY A 119 -3.19 1.11 5.52
CA GLY A 119 -3.22 2.56 5.62
C GLY A 119 -2.64 3.25 4.38
N THR A 120 -2.74 4.58 4.35
CA THR A 120 -2.33 5.43 3.24
C THR A 120 -1.38 6.53 3.70
N VAL A 121 -1.16 7.57 2.89
CA VAL A 121 -0.22 8.66 3.15
C VAL A 121 -0.43 9.34 4.50
N ALA A 122 -1.67 9.71 4.85
CA ALA A 122 -1.92 10.44 6.08
C ALA A 122 -1.62 9.62 7.36
N PRO A 123 -2.02 8.33 7.48
CA PRO A 123 -1.53 7.45 8.54
C PRO A 123 0.00 7.26 8.53
N ALA A 124 0.64 7.14 7.36
CA ALA A 124 2.09 6.97 7.27
C ALA A 124 2.85 8.16 7.88
N LEU A 125 2.45 9.39 7.55
CA LEU A 125 3.02 10.61 8.09
C LEU A 125 2.88 10.72 9.63
N LYS A 126 1.90 10.05 10.21
CA LYS A 126 1.62 10.08 11.65
C LYS A 126 2.15 8.86 12.42
N GLY A 127 2.82 7.92 11.75
CA GLY A 127 3.24 6.65 12.38
C GLY A 127 2.04 5.77 12.79
N GLN A 128 0.93 5.81 12.03
CA GLN A 128 -0.34 5.17 12.37
C GLN A 128 -0.71 4.03 11.41
N LEU A 129 0.25 3.48 10.68
CA LEU A 129 0.02 2.32 9.81
C LEU A 129 -0.22 1.04 10.61
N LEU A 130 -0.74 0.02 9.93
CA LEU A 130 -0.74 -1.38 10.38
C LEU A 130 0.33 -2.11 9.59
N GLY A 131 1.38 -2.57 10.25
CA GLY A 131 2.47 -3.35 9.64
C GLY A 131 2.21 -4.86 9.75
N LEU A 132 2.37 -5.58 8.64
CA LEU A 132 2.23 -7.04 8.55
C LEU A 132 3.60 -7.62 8.23
N ALA A 133 4.37 -7.96 9.26
CA ALA A 133 5.77 -8.36 9.11
C ALA A 133 5.91 -9.87 8.88
N GLY A 134 6.62 -10.25 7.83
CA GLY A 134 6.96 -11.63 7.53
C GLY A 134 8.45 -11.79 7.23
N GLY A 135 9.06 -12.81 7.83
CA GLY A 135 10.48 -13.12 7.73
C GLY A 135 10.98 -13.82 8.98
N SER A 136 12.30 -13.88 9.19
CA SER A 136 12.86 -14.50 10.37
C SER A 136 12.62 -13.68 11.65
N ALA A 137 12.52 -14.35 12.80
CA ALA A 137 12.36 -13.66 14.07
C ALA A 137 13.52 -12.69 14.40
N PRO A 138 14.80 -13.00 14.09
CA PRO A 138 15.89 -12.03 14.24
C PRO A 138 15.73 -10.79 13.33
N ALA A 139 15.35 -10.96 12.05
CA ALA A 139 15.11 -9.85 11.15
C ALA A 139 13.95 -8.97 11.64
N PHE A 140 12.87 -9.58 12.14
CA PHE A 140 11.76 -8.86 12.75
C PHE A 140 12.20 -8.05 13.97
N ALA A 141 12.95 -8.67 14.89
CA ALA A 141 13.44 -7.97 16.08
C ALA A 141 14.33 -6.76 15.72
N ARG A 142 15.17 -6.91 14.68
CA ARG A 142 16.01 -5.83 14.15
C ARG A 142 15.19 -4.70 13.52
N ALA A 143 14.13 -5.03 12.77
CA ALA A 143 13.29 -4.09 12.05
C ALA A 143 12.30 -3.35 12.97
N LYS A 144 11.85 -4.00 14.04
CA LYS A 144 10.73 -3.55 14.88
C LYS A 144 10.88 -2.10 15.40
N PRO A 145 12.04 -1.66 15.92
CA PRO A 145 12.18 -0.27 16.41
C PRO A 145 11.96 0.78 15.34
N LEU A 146 12.29 0.48 14.07
CA LEU A 146 12.02 1.37 12.92
C LEU A 146 10.55 1.30 12.50
N LEU A 147 9.99 0.09 12.44
CA LEU A 147 8.60 -0.11 12.06
C LEU A 147 7.62 0.53 13.05
N ASP A 148 7.93 0.54 14.35
CA ASP A 148 7.12 1.20 15.39
C ASP A 148 7.05 2.73 15.22
N GLN A 149 7.96 3.33 14.44
CA GLN A 149 7.90 4.76 14.10
C GLN A 149 6.95 5.06 12.92
N LEU A 150 6.71 4.04 12.07
CA LEU A 150 5.83 4.13 10.91
C LEU A 150 4.42 3.59 11.21
N CYS A 151 4.29 2.71 12.20
CA CYS A 151 3.10 1.93 12.46
C CYS A 151 2.62 2.08 13.90
N ARG A 152 1.31 2.19 14.10
CA ARG A 152 0.68 2.09 15.43
C ARG A 152 0.64 0.65 15.96
N ARG A 153 0.79 -0.32 15.07
CA ARG A 153 0.79 -1.75 15.36
C ARG A 153 1.59 -2.48 14.28
N VAL A 154 2.50 -3.36 14.69
CA VAL A 154 3.25 -4.25 13.81
C VAL A 154 3.13 -5.65 14.34
N GLU A 155 2.68 -6.59 13.50
CA GLU A 155 2.57 -8.00 13.88
C GLU A 155 3.48 -8.86 13.01
N HIS A 156 4.20 -9.77 13.65
CA HIS A 156 4.96 -10.82 12.97
C HIS A 156 4.02 -11.97 12.62
N VAL A 157 3.70 -12.12 11.35
CA VAL A 157 2.65 -13.04 10.87
C VAL A 157 3.20 -14.33 10.26
N GLY A 158 4.52 -14.51 10.21
CA GLY A 158 5.16 -15.71 9.67
C GLY A 158 6.22 -15.42 8.60
N SER A 159 6.21 -16.16 7.47
CA SER A 159 7.11 -15.93 6.33
C SER A 159 6.76 -14.66 5.56
N ALA A 160 7.64 -14.25 4.64
CA ALA A 160 7.40 -13.14 3.70
C ALA A 160 6.10 -13.37 2.92
N GLY A 161 5.90 -14.56 2.38
CA GLY A 161 4.67 -14.94 1.68
C GLY A 161 3.43 -14.91 2.57
N THR A 162 3.55 -15.24 3.86
CA THR A 162 2.42 -15.14 4.81
C THR A 162 2.00 -13.68 5.00
N ALA A 163 2.95 -12.75 5.10
CA ALA A 163 2.66 -11.31 5.19
C ALA A 163 1.99 -10.79 3.91
N ALA A 164 2.44 -11.23 2.74
CA ALA A 164 1.82 -10.91 1.46
C ALA A 164 0.38 -11.44 1.38
N ARG A 165 0.13 -12.71 1.79
CA ARG A 165 -1.23 -13.29 1.87
C ARG A 165 -2.14 -12.46 2.77
N MET A 166 -1.65 -12.11 3.96
CA MET A 166 -2.44 -11.32 4.92
C MET A 166 -2.78 -9.93 4.36
N LYS A 167 -1.85 -9.30 3.64
CA LYS A 167 -2.10 -8.02 2.97
C LYS A 167 -3.21 -8.13 1.91
N LEU A 168 -3.17 -9.16 1.07
CA LEU A 168 -4.19 -9.39 0.05
C LEU A 168 -5.56 -9.71 0.69
N ALA A 169 -5.59 -10.50 1.76
CA ALA A 169 -6.80 -10.79 2.51
C ALA A 169 -7.44 -9.55 3.15
N ILE A 170 -6.63 -8.61 3.66
CA ILE A 170 -7.12 -7.33 4.20
C ILE A 170 -7.64 -6.41 3.09
N ASN A 171 -6.98 -6.39 1.93
CA ASN A 171 -7.37 -5.49 0.84
C ASN A 171 -8.63 -5.97 0.10
N LEU A 172 -8.90 -7.28 0.06
CA LEU A 172 -10.05 -7.82 -0.65
C LEU A 172 -11.39 -7.20 -0.23
N PRO A 173 -11.78 -7.20 1.06
CA PRO A 173 -13.03 -6.56 1.49
C PRO A 173 -13.00 -5.03 1.30
N LEU A 174 -11.84 -4.39 1.39
CA LEU A 174 -11.71 -2.95 1.15
C LEU A 174 -12.02 -2.60 -0.31
N VAL A 175 -11.51 -3.38 -1.27
CA VAL A 175 -11.72 -3.13 -2.70
C VAL A 175 -13.18 -3.39 -3.09
N THR A 176 -13.77 -4.49 -2.63
CA THR A 176 -15.16 -4.84 -2.94
C THR A 176 -16.18 -3.90 -2.26
N TYR A 177 -15.80 -3.30 -1.13
CA TYR A 177 -16.67 -2.40 -0.38
C TYR A 177 -17.15 -1.20 -1.20
N TRP A 178 -16.29 -0.57 -1.99
CA TRP A 178 -16.66 0.58 -2.83
C TRP A 178 -17.75 0.23 -3.84
N GLN A 179 -17.68 -0.97 -4.41
CA GLN A 179 -18.73 -1.48 -5.30
C GLN A 179 -20.03 -1.74 -4.51
N THR A 180 -19.95 -2.44 -3.38
CA THR A 180 -21.12 -2.74 -2.54
C THR A 180 -21.79 -1.46 -2.02
N LEU A 181 -21.03 -0.45 -1.65
CA LEU A 181 -21.56 0.85 -1.25
C LEU A 181 -22.35 1.51 -2.40
N GLY A 182 -21.82 1.45 -3.63
CA GLY A 182 -22.52 1.97 -4.81
C GLY A 182 -23.84 1.25 -5.08
N GLU A 183 -23.86 -0.09 -4.96
CA GLU A 183 -25.08 -0.88 -5.08
C GLU A 183 -26.09 -0.54 -3.99
N SER A 184 -25.64 -0.39 -2.73
CA SER A 184 -26.51 0.02 -1.61
C SER A 184 -27.15 1.39 -1.85
N LEU A 185 -26.38 2.36 -2.34
CA LEU A 185 -26.88 3.69 -2.66
C LEU A 185 -27.83 3.69 -3.86
N SER A 186 -27.70 2.76 -4.80
CA SER A 186 -28.64 2.62 -5.92
C SER A 186 -30.06 2.26 -5.46
N LEU A 187 -30.21 1.61 -4.31
CA LEU A 187 -31.51 1.31 -3.69
C LEU A 187 -32.25 2.58 -3.20
N LEU A 188 -31.51 3.67 -2.99
CA LEU A 188 -32.07 4.96 -2.57
C LEU A 188 -32.43 5.87 -3.73
N ARG A 189 -32.24 5.40 -4.99
CA ARG A 189 -32.55 6.17 -6.20
C ARG A 189 -34.02 6.54 -6.23
N GLY A 190 -34.32 7.84 -6.36
CA GLY A 190 -35.69 8.37 -6.35
C GLY A 190 -36.35 8.48 -4.99
N ALA A 191 -35.69 8.05 -3.90
CA ALA A 191 -36.24 8.15 -2.56
C ALA A 191 -36.14 9.55 -1.91
N GLY A 192 -35.41 10.49 -2.56
CA GLY A 192 -35.24 11.85 -2.06
C GLY A 192 -34.35 11.97 -0.81
N VAL A 193 -33.58 10.93 -0.46
CA VAL A 193 -32.64 10.96 0.68
C VAL A 193 -31.39 11.74 0.26
N PRO A 194 -30.99 12.81 0.95
CA PRO A 194 -29.75 13.53 0.68
C PRO A 194 -28.51 12.64 0.85
N HIS A 195 -27.48 12.82 0.00
CA HIS A 195 -26.28 12.00 0.03
C HIS A 195 -25.54 12.04 1.36
N ASP A 196 -25.44 13.22 1.98
CA ASP A 196 -24.81 13.41 3.30
C ASP A 196 -25.51 12.61 4.39
N LEU A 197 -26.86 12.64 4.42
CA LEU A 197 -27.66 11.86 5.36
C LEU A 197 -27.48 10.36 5.11
N ALA A 198 -27.57 9.90 3.85
CA ALA A 198 -27.41 8.49 3.51
C ALA A 198 -26.03 7.96 3.94
N ILE A 199 -24.96 8.69 3.61
CA ILE A 199 -23.59 8.31 3.97
C ILE A 199 -23.38 8.34 5.48
N SER A 200 -23.92 9.35 6.19
CA SER A 200 -23.84 9.43 7.66
C SER A 200 -24.49 8.21 8.32
N LEU A 201 -25.70 7.85 7.92
CA LEU A 201 -26.44 6.71 8.47
C LEU A 201 -25.75 5.38 8.17
N ILE A 202 -25.25 5.17 6.94
CA ILE A 202 -24.50 3.95 6.58
C ILE A 202 -23.19 3.88 7.39
N ALA A 203 -22.47 4.99 7.52
CA ALA A 203 -21.21 5.04 8.26
C ALA A 203 -21.39 4.76 9.77
N ASP A 204 -22.53 5.13 10.36
CA ASP A 204 -22.84 4.89 11.77
C ASP A 204 -23.45 3.51 12.04
N SER A 205 -23.91 2.84 10.99
CA SER A 205 -24.46 1.48 11.07
C SER A 205 -23.36 0.41 11.21
N SER A 206 -23.78 -0.83 11.46
CA SER A 206 -22.88 -2.01 11.46
C SER A 206 -22.24 -2.29 10.08
N ALA A 207 -22.80 -1.74 9.00
CA ALA A 207 -22.25 -1.83 7.64
C ALA A 207 -21.20 -0.74 7.32
N GLY A 208 -20.94 0.20 8.24
CA GLY A 208 -19.99 1.29 8.08
C GLY A 208 -18.57 0.93 8.52
N PRO A 209 -17.68 0.46 7.64
CA PRO A 209 -16.30 0.20 8.01
C PRO A 209 -15.54 1.51 8.26
N THR A 210 -14.39 1.41 8.94
CA THR A 210 -13.52 2.55 9.25
C THR A 210 -13.14 3.35 8.00
N VAL A 211 -12.99 2.70 6.84
CA VAL A 211 -12.68 3.39 5.58
C VAL A 211 -13.79 4.36 5.18
N LEU A 212 -15.06 3.99 5.34
CA LEU A 212 -16.16 4.91 5.05
C LEU A 212 -16.18 6.07 6.03
N LYS A 213 -16.04 5.81 7.36
CA LYS A 213 -15.98 6.87 8.38
C LYS A 213 -14.91 7.91 8.07
N ASN A 214 -13.73 7.46 7.66
CA ASN A 214 -12.61 8.34 7.33
C ASN A 214 -12.74 9.05 5.98
N ARG A 215 -13.63 8.58 5.11
CA ARG A 215 -13.81 9.08 3.72
C ARG A 215 -15.22 9.60 3.45
N ALA A 216 -16.07 9.72 4.46
CA ALA A 216 -17.48 10.08 4.30
C ALA A 216 -17.66 11.37 3.46
N GLN A 217 -16.91 12.43 3.76
CA GLN A 217 -17.00 13.68 3.01
C GLN A 217 -16.56 13.51 1.55
N VAL A 218 -15.48 12.74 1.30
CA VAL A 218 -15.03 12.45 -0.07
C VAL A 218 -16.10 11.71 -0.87
N VAL A 219 -16.79 10.76 -0.23
CA VAL A 219 -17.90 10.04 -0.88
C VAL A 219 -19.06 10.99 -1.18
N VAL A 220 -19.44 11.86 -0.24
CA VAL A 220 -20.51 12.86 -0.45
C VAL A 220 -20.16 13.82 -1.58
N ASP A 221 -18.93 14.38 -1.59
CA ASP A 221 -18.47 15.29 -2.62
C ASP A 221 -18.49 14.62 -4.01
N THR A 222 -18.04 13.36 -4.05
CA THR A 222 -18.01 12.57 -5.29
C THR A 222 -19.42 12.26 -5.81
N LEU A 223 -20.37 11.88 -4.94
CA LEU A 223 -21.78 11.67 -5.30
C LEU A 223 -22.43 12.95 -5.81
N ASN A 224 -21.99 14.11 -5.34
CA ASN A 224 -22.42 15.43 -5.78
C ASN A 224 -21.65 15.94 -7.04
N GLY A 225 -20.83 15.08 -7.66
CA GLY A 225 -20.17 15.36 -8.95
C GLY A 225 -18.70 15.80 -8.86
N THR A 226 -18.09 15.83 -7.69
CA THR A 226 -16.69 16.27 -7.50
C THR A 226 -15.77 15.08 -7.19
N ASP A 227 -15.16 14.49 -8.21
CA ASP A 227 -14.18 13.41 -8.04
C ASP A 227 -12.90 13.93 -7.37
N GLN A 228 -12.42 13.21 -6.37
CA GLN A 228 -11.20 13.53 -5.61
C GLN A 228 -10.05 12.61 -6.02
N PRO A 229 -8.80 13.10 -6.10
CA PRO A 229 -7.63 12.25 -6.27
C PRO A 229 -7.52 11.21 -5.14
N GLY A 230 -7.34 9.94 -5.51
CA GLY A 230 -7.23 8.86 -4.52
C GLY A 230 -5.82 8.75 -3.91
N THR A 231 -5.72 8.65 -2.60
CA THR A 231 -4.49 8.20 -1.94
C THR A 231 -4.28 6.69 -2.12
N PHE A 232 -5.37 5.93 -2.27
CA PHE A 232 -5.42 4.58 -2.81
C PHE A 232 -6.48 4.61 -3.92
N ASP A 233 -6.03 4.88 -5.14
CA ASP A 233 -6.87 5.16 -6.30
C ASP A 233 -7.42 3.89 -6.95
N ILE A 234 -8.37 4.05 -7.87
CA ILE A 234 -9.02 2.94 -8.59
C ILE A 234 -7.99 2.05 -9.30
N ALA A 235 -6.91 2.61 -9.87
CA ALA A 235 -5.85 1.83 -10.49
C ALA A 235 -5.11 0.97 -9.46
N GLY A 236 -4.83 1.50 -8.28
CA GLY A 236 -4.24 0.76 -7.16
C GLY A 236 -5.17 -0.32 -6.60
N LEU A 237 -6.47 0.00 -6.45
CA LEU A 237 -7.49 -0.97 -6.05
C LEU A 237 -7.54 -2.15 -7.02
N MET A 238 -7.58 -1.87 -8.33
CA MET A 238 -7.59 -2.91 -9.37
C MET A 238 -6.32 -3.76 -9.36
N LYS A 239 -5.15 -3.12 -9.17
CA LYS A 239 -3.88 -3.85 -9.07
C LYS A 239 -3.90 -4.86 -7.93
N ASP A 240 -4.30 -4.43 -6.74
CA ASP A 240 -4.32 -5.30 -5.56
C ASP A 240 -5.41 -6.38 -5.67
N LEU A 241 -6.56 -6.07 -6.30
CA LEU A 241 -7.58 -7.07 -6.58
C LEU A 241 -7.09 -8.14 -7.55
N LYS A 242 -6.36 -7.77 -8.62
CA LYS A 242 -5.76 -8.72 -9.55
C LYS A 242 -4.78 -9.66 -8.86
N LEU A 243 -3.96 -9.17 -7.93
CA LEU A 243 -3.08 -10.01 -7.12
C LEU A 243 -3.89 -10.99 -6.25
N GLY A 244 -4.98 -10.53 -5.62
CA GLY A 244 -5.88 -11.39 -4.85
C GLY A 244 -6.55 -12.48 -5.70
N LEU A 245 -7.00 -12.13 -6.90
CA LEU A 245 -7.60 -13.10 -7.83
C LEU A 245 -6.58 -14.11 -8.36
N ALA A 246 -5.36 -13.67 -8.68
CA ALA A 246 -4.27 -14.56 -9.11
C ALA A 246 -3.88 -15.54 -7.99
N LEU A 247 -3.80 -15.07 -6.75
CA LEU A 247 -3.57 -15.95 -5.60
C LEU A 247 -4.70 -16.96 -5.42
N ALA A 248 -5.96 -16.52 -5.53
CA ALA A 248 -7.12 -17.43 -5.42
C ALA A 248 -7.11 -18.50 -6.50
N GLU A 249 -6.78 -18.15 -7.75
CA GLU A 249 -6.66 -19.10 -8.86
C GLU A 249 -5.56 -20.14 -8.57
N ALA A 250 -4.39 -19.70 -8.11
CA ALA A 250 -3.29 -20.60 -7.75
C ALA A 250 -3.62 -21.56 -6.60
N GLU A 251 -4.49 -21.14 -5.67
CA GLU A 251 -4.90 -21.92 -4.50
C GLU A 251 -6.24 -22.69 -4.72
N GLY A 252 -6.86 -22.56 -5.88
CA GLY A 252 -8.16 -23.19 -6.17
C GLY A 252 -9.34 -22.59 -5.38
N ALA A 253 -9.21 -21.34 -4.88
CA ALA A 253 -10.27 -20.65 -4.16
C ALA A 253 -11.20 -19.90 -5.11
N ASP A 254 -12.52 -19.96 -4.84
CA ASP A 254 -13.52 -19.21 -5.61
C ASP A 254 -13.84 -17.85 -4.94
N LEU A 255 -13.67 -16.75 -5.67
CA LEU A 255 -13.92 -15.38 -5.21
C LEU A 255 -14.95 -14.68 -6.14
N PRO A 256 -16.23 -15.07 -6.14
CA PRO A 256 -17.23 -14.56 -7.09
C PRO A 256 -17.48 -13.05 -6.93
N LEU A 257 -17.54 -12.51 -5.70
CA LEU A 257 -17.73 -11.09 -5.45
C LEU A 257 -16.53 -10.27 -5.94
N ALA A 258 -15.31 -10.78 -5.75
CA ALA A 258 -14.09 -10.13 -6.23
C ALA A 258 -14.04 -10.08 -7.77
N ARG A 259 -14.45 -11.16 -8.45
CA ARG A 259 -14.56 -11.18 -9.92
C ARG A 259 -15.59 -10.16 -10.43
N ALA A 260 -16.76 -10.09 -9.80
CA ALA A 260 -17.78 -9.09 -10.15
C ALA A 260 -17.26 -7.66 -9.93
N ALA A 261 -16.59 -7.40 -8.81
CA ALA A 261 -15.99 -6.10 -8.53
C ALA A 261 -14.88 -5.74 -9.54
N ALA A 262 -14.09 -6.71 -10.02
CA ALA A 262 -13.06 -6.47 -11.03
C ALA A 262 -13.64 -5.95 -12.35
N VAL A 263 -14.79 -6.48 -12.80
CA VAL A 263 -15.49 -5.99 -13.99
C VAL A 263 -15.89 -4.53 -13.82
N ARG A 264 -16.41 -4.15 -12.66
CA ARG A 264 -16.83 -2.75 -12.39
C ARG A 264 -15.64 -1.80 -12.26
N LEU A 265 -14.54 -2.25 -11.63
CA LEU A 265 -13.29 -1.49 -11.57
C LEU A 265 -12.70 -1.29 -12.96
N GLN A 266 -12.76 -2.30 -13.84
CA GLN A 266 -12.30 -2.16 -15.21
C GLN A 266 -13.13 -1.11 -15.96
N ALA A 267 -14.46 -1.15 -15.83
CA ALA A 267 -15.33 -0.12 -16.41
C ALA A 267 -14.99 1.30 -15.90
N ALA A 268 -14.63 1.44 -14.63
CA ALA A 268 -14.18 2.72 -14.08
C ALA A 268 -12.82 3.16 -14.66
N LEU A 269 -11.89 2.23 -14.89
CA LEU A 269 -10.62 2.53 -15.58
C LEU A 269 -10.85 2.96 -17.02
N ASP A 270 -11.72 2.27 -17.75
CA ASP A 270 -12.07 2.59 -19.14
C ASP A 270 -12.76 3.97 -19.27
N ALA A 271 -13.49 4.38 -18.21
CA ALA A 271 -14.06 5.72 -18.08
C ALA A 271 -13.04 6.81 -17.65
N GLY A 272 -11.74 6.47 -17.54
CA GLY A 272 -10.68 7.42 -17.19
C GLY A 272 -10.60 7.77 -15.69
N LEU A 273 -11.26 7.01 -14.82
CA LEU A 273 -11.33 7.28 -13.38
C LEU A 273 -10.14 6.72 -12.58
N GLY A 274 -9.13 6.15 -13.24
CA GLY A 274 -8.03 5.40 -12.61
C GLY A 274 -7.28 6.15 -11.51
N LYS A 275 -7.13 7.47 -11.61
CA LYS A 275 -6.42 8.32 -10.63
C LYS A 275 -7.27 8.79 -9.45
N TYR A 276 -8.59 8.55 -9.52
CA TYR A 276 -9.53 9.03 -8.52
C TYR A 276 -9.74 8.00 -7.38
N ASP A 277 -10.35 8.45 -6.31
CA ASP A 277 -10.65 7.66 -5.12
C ASP A 277 -11.68 6.55 -5.41
N GLY A 278 -11.72 5.51 -4.57
CA GLY A 278 -12.72 4.45 -4.66
C GLY A 278 -14.17 4.97 -4.63
N ALA A 279 -14.42 6.15 -4.05
CA ALA A 279 -15.71 6.83 -4.09
C ALA A 279 -16.21 7.08 -5.53
N SER A 280 -15.32 7.27 -6.51
CA SER A 280 -15.72 7.44 -7.92
C SER A 280 -16.30 6.14 -8.52
N LEU A 281 -15.84 4.96 -8.09
CA LEU A 281 -16.50 3.68 -8.42
C LEU A 281 -17.90 3.61 -7.79
N THR A 282 -18.02 4.04 -6.52
CA THR A 282 -19.31 4.10 -5.82
C THR A 282 -20.31 4.97 -6.56
N ARG A 283 -19.91 6.18 -7.00
CA ARG A 283 -20.76 7.08 -7.80
C ARG A 283 -21.15 6.44 -9.14
N LEU A 284 -20.18 5.89 -9.87
CA LEU A 284 -20.43 5.24 -11.16
C LEU A 284 -21.48 4.13 -11.04
N THR A 285 -21.47 3.38 -9.92
CA THR A 285 -22.43 2.31 -9.66
C THR A 285 -23.77 2.85 -9.18
N ALA A 286 -23.79 3.85 -8.30
CA ALA A 286 -25.04 4.40 -7.75
C ALA A 286 -25.87 5.16 -8.78
N GLN A 287 -25.26 5.81 -9.76
CA GLN A 287 -25.91 6.69 -10.73
C GLN A 287 -26.05 6.07 -12.14
N GLY A 288 -25.29 5.00 -12.47
CA GLY A 288 -25.38 4.25 -13.72
C GLY A 288 -26.42 3.17 -13.63
#